data_a65fdbbb39133a5470efc25ba86e5e3e
#
_entry.id   a65fdbbb39133a5470efc25ba86e5e3e
#
_cell.length_a   1.000
_cell.length_b   1.000
_cell.length_c   1.000
_cell.angle_alpha   90.00
_cell.angle_beta   90.00
_cell.angle_gamma   90.00
#
_symmetry.space_group_name_H-M   'P 1'
#
loop_
_entity.id
_entity.type
_entity.pdbx_description
1 polymer ?
#
loop_
_entity_poly.entity_id
_entity_poly.type
_entity_poly.pdbx_seq_one_letter_code
_entity_poly.pdbx_strand_id
1 'polypeptide(L)'
;MSHASLVRRDRDRLLPADPTTRSVARALYERVADAPIISPHGHVPVEWLVEDRPFSDPASLLITHDHYVTRLLHASGVGLDELGVGGSAADPRQVWRRFAERWPLFAGTASGYWISESLQNVLDVTVPLSAATADEAYDRIADQLATPELRPRALFERFGIEVLATTDDPLDDLAGHAALAAEGAVGRVLPTFRPDRYLDPDAAGFAQNVERLVAETGSPGTFAGYLAALSLIHI
;
A
#
# COMPACT_ATOMS: atom_id res chain seq x y z
N MET A 1 18.92 -31.64 -12.84
CA MET A 1 18.25 -30.66 -11.92
C MET A 1 17.14 -30.05 -12.72
N SER A 2 15.89 -30.41 -12.42
CA SER A 2 14.72 -29.95 -13.15
C SER A 2 14.46 -28.48 -12.74
N HIS A 3 14.68 -27.55 -13.65
CA HIS A 3 14.14 -26.22 -13.54
C HIS A 3 12.62 -26.38 -13.50
N ALA A 4 12.01 -26.24 -12.32
CA ALA A 4 10.58 -26.05 -12.20
C ALA A 4 10.27 -24.77 -12.96
N SER A 5 9.86 -24.92 -14.22
CA SER A 5 9.38 -23.83 -15.04
C SER A 5 8.21 -23.20 -14.27
N LEU A 6 8.34 -21.93 -13.93
CA LEU A 6 7.22 -21.16 -13.41
C LEU A 6 6.06 -21.31 -14.38
N VAL A 7 4.99 -21.90 -13.90
CA VAL A 7 3.75 -21.95 -14.65
C VAL A 7 3.35 -20.50 -14.89
N ARG A 8 3.53 -20.03 -16.13
CA ARG A 8 3.04 -18.73 -16.55
C ARG A 8 1.55 -18.70 -16.19
N ARG A 9 1.16 -17.84 -15.26
CA ARG A 9 -0.22 -17.82 -14.81
C ARG A 9 -1.15 -17.56 -16.00
N ASP A 10 -2.23 -18.34 -16.07
CA ASP A 10 -3.27 -18.14 -17.08
C ASP A 10 -3.78 -16.71 -16.99
N ARG A 11 -3.74 -15.98 -18.10
CA ARG A 11 -4.25 -14.60 -18.20
C ARG A 11 -5.75 -14.54 -17.93
N ASP A 12 -6.45 -15.64 -18.13
CA ASP A 12 -7.90 -15.74 -17.92
C ASP A 12 -8.30 -16.19 -16.52
N ARG A 13 -7.35 -16.47 -15.62
CA ARG A 13 -7.61 -17.06 -14.29
C ARG A 13 -8.64 -16.33 -13.42
N LEU A 14 -8.85 -15.03 -13.66
CA LEU A 14 -9.87 -14.22 -12.98
C LEU A 14 -11.10 -13.97 -13.85
N LEU A 15 -11.11 -14.43 -15.10
CA LEU A 15 -12.25 -14.29 -15.99
C LEU A 15 -13.24 -15.44 -15.76
N PRO A 16 -14.51 -15.26 -16.14
CA PRO A 16 -15.54 -16.30 -16.00
C PRO A 16 -15.15 -17.63 -16.66
N ALA A 17 -15.55 -18.73 -16.03
CA ALA A 17 -15.27 -20.08 -16.56
C ALA A 17 -16.06 -20.39 -17.83
N ASP A 18 -17.27 -19.82 -17.99
CA ASP A 18 -18.07 -19.98 -19.20
C ASP A 18 -17.37 -19.35 -20.42
N PRO A 19 -17.14 -20.09 -21.52
CA PRO A 19 -16.38 -19.60 -22.66
C PRO A 19 -16.99 -18.36 -23.35
N THR A 20 -18.29 -18.25 -23.41
CA THR A 20 -18.97 -17.12 -24.04
C THR A 20 -18.82 -15.87 -23.22
N THR A 21 -19.12 -15.95 -21.92
CA THR A 21 -18.94 -14.85 -20.96
C THR A 21 -17.48 -14.44 -20.86
N ARG A 22 -16.55 -15.40 -20.82
CA ARG A 22 -15.10 -15.14 -20.81
C ARG A 22 -14.63 -14.38 -22.05
N SER A 23 -15.16 -14.73 -23.23
CA SER A 23 -14.83 -14.02 -24.47
C SER A 23 -15.24 -12.55 -24.41
N VAL A 24 -16.43 -12.27 -23.90
CA VAL A 24 -16.93 -10.89 -23.70
C VAL A 24 -16.08 -10.17 -22.66
N ALA A 25 -15.81 -10.79 -21.51
CA ALA A 25 -14.99 -10.22 -20.46
C ALA A 25 -13.58 -9.88 -20.95
N ARG A 26 -12.96 -10.75 -21.75
CA ARG A 26 -11.65 -10.50 -22.36
C ARG A 26 -11.68 -9.29 -23.29
N ALA A 27 -12.67 -9.22 -24.18
CA ALA A 27 -12.81 -8.11 -25.11
C ALA A 27 -13.04 -6.76 -24.42
N LEU A 28 -13.74 -6.76 -23.27
CA LEU A 28 -13.92 -5.57 -22.44
C LEU A 28 -12.61 -5.19 -21.72
N TYR A 29 -11.93 -6.18 -21.15
CA TYR A 29 -10.66 -5.95 -20.46
C TYR A 29 -9.57 -5.38 -21.40
N GLU A 30 -9.45 -5.91 -22.62
CA GLU A 30 -8.49 -5.44 -23.62
C GLU A 30 -8.66 -3.95 -23.96
N ARG A 31 -9.87 -3.39 -23.80
CA ARG A 31 -10.13 -1.98 -24.03
C ARG A 31 -9.66 -1.06 -22.91
N VAL A 32 -9.47 -1.62 -21.71
CA VAL A 32 -9.09 -0.83 -20.51
C VAL A 32 -7.76 -1.27 -19.91
N ALA A 33 -7.12 -2.31 -20.46
CA ALA A 33 -5.89 -2.86 -19.90
C ALA A 33 -4.74 -1.84 -19.84
N ASP A 34 -4.67 -0.94 -20.82
CA ASP A 34 -3.64 0.09 -20.92
C ASP A 34 -4.18 1.49 -20.55
N ALA A 35 -5.39 1.57 -19.98
CA ALA A 35 -5.92 2.84 -19.51
C ALA A 35 -5.11 3.36 -18.31
N PRO A 36 -4.88 4.68 -18.20
CA PRO A 36 -4.19 5.25 -17.06
C PRO A 36 -4.96 4.99 -15.76
N ILE A 37 -4.22 4.80 -14.67
CA ILE A 37 -4.81 4.53 -13.36
C ILE A 37 -5.20 5.86 -12.70
N ILE A 38 -6.47 5.97 -12.36
CA ILE A 38 -6.99 6.99 -11.44
C ILE A 38 -7.27 6.29 -10.12
N SER A 39 -6.38 6.48 -9.14
CA SER A 39 -6.49 5.89 -7.80
C SER A 39 -7.17 6.89 -6.86
N PRO A 40 -8.48 6.74 -6.59
CA PRO A 40 -9.25 7.70 -5.77
C PRO A 40 -9.00 7.53 -4.27
N HIS A 41 -8.29 6.49 -3.88
CA HIS A 41 -7.95 6.20 -2.49
C HIS A 41 -6.67 5.38 -2.42
N GLY A 42 -5.79 5.75 -1.51
CA GLY A 42 -4.53 5.04 -1.27
C GLY A 42 -3.94 5.41 0.09
N HIS A 43 -3.04 4.56 0.58
CA HIS A 43 -2.32 4.75 1.84
C HIS A 43 -0.82 4.97 1.58
N VAL A 44 -0.48 5.44 0.40
CA VAL A 44 0.91 5.79 0.05
C VAL A 44 1.22 7.14 0.69
N PRO A 45 2.22 7.22 1.59
CA PRO A 45 2.66 8.50 2.15
C PRO A 45 3.20 9.41 1.03
N VAL A 46 2.81 10.69 1.02
CA VAL A 46 3.28 11.65 0.03
C VAL A 46 4.80 11.81 0.05
N GLU A 47 5.41 11.64 1.22
CA GLU A 47 6.86 11.70 1.43
C GLU A 47 7.63 10.68 0.58
N TRP A 48 7.06 9.52 0.30
CA TRP A 48 7.71 8.55 -0.59
C TRP A 48 7.94 9.12 -1.98
N LEU A 49 6.96 9.86 -2.50
CA LEU A 49 7.09 10.51 -3.80
C LEU A 49 7.96 11.78 -3.74
N VAL A 50 7.91 12.54 -2.64
CA VAL A 50 8.75 13.74 -2.45
C VAL A 50 10.22 13.35 -2.35
N GLU A 51 10.54 12.39 -1.50
CA GLU A 51 11.92 11.98 -1.23
C GLU A 51 12.51 11.05 -2.29
N ASP A 52 11.67 10.28 -2.95
CA ASP A 52 12.02 9.28 -3.97
C ASP A 52 13.19 8.37 -3.56
N ARG A 53 13.20 7.95 -2.28
CA ARG A 53 14.21 7.05 -1.74
C ARG A 53 13.88 5.60 -2.04
N PRO A 54 14.89 4.71 -2.17
CA PRO A 54 14.65 3.27 -2.20
C PRO A 54 13.86 2.80 -0.97
N PHE A 55 13.00 1.82 -1.15
CA PHE A 55 12.34 1.14 -0.01
C PHE A 55 13.37 0.40 0.83
N SER A 56 13.16 0.37 2.14
CA SER A 56 14.14 -0.16 3.10
C SER A 56 14.36 -1.65 2.97
N ASP A 57 13.27 -2.41 2.87
CA ASP A 57 13.31 -3.87 2.87
C ASP A 57 11.97 -4.50 2.42
N PRO A 58 11.99 -5.79 2.03
CA PRO A 58 10.79 -6.51 1.57
C PRO A 58 9.67 -6.62 2.61
N ALA A 59 10.01 -6.79 3.89
CA ALA A 59 9.02 -7.01 4.94
C ALA A 59 8.27 -5.71 5.27
N SER A 60 8.97 -4.60 5.40
CA SER A 60 8.36 -3.28 5.61
C SER A 60 7.46 -2.90 4.43
N LEU A 61 7.89 -3.18 3.19
CA LEU A 61 7.12 -2.84 2.01
C LEU A 61 5.83 -3.67 1.87
N LEU A 62 5.89 -4.98 2.12
CA LEU A 62 4.82 -5.90 1.73
C LEU A 62 4.04 -6.51 2.91
N ILE A 63 4.54 -6.39 4.15
CA ILE A 63 3.99 -7.14 5.29
C ILE A 63 3.62 -6.21 6.46
N THR A 64 4.62 -5.56 7.06
CA THR A 64 4.49 -4.90 8.36
C THR A 64 3.37 -3.85 8.40
N HIS A 65 3.19 -3.10 7.33
CA HIS A 65 2.19 -2.04 7.21
C HIS A 65 0.88 -2.49 6.56
N ASP A 66 0.79 -3.74 6.09
CA ASP A 66 -0.44 -4.27 5.50
C ASP A 66 -1.22 -5.08 6.55
N HIS A 67 -2.30 -4.47 7.05
CA HIS A 67 -3.15 -5.10 8.06
C HIS A 67 -3.92 -6.34 7.54
N TYR A 68 -4.10 -6.51 6.24
CA TYR A 68 -4.67 -7.74 5.67
C TYR A 68 -3.69 -8.90 5.78
N VAL A 69 -2.39 -8.62 5.62
CA VAL A 69 -1.32 -9.60 5.76
C VAL A 69 -1.07 -9.92 7.24
N THR A 70 -0.81 -8.90 8.04
CA THR A 70 -0.47 -9.07 9.46
C THR A 70 -1.60 -9.70 10.26
N ARG A 71 -2.86 -9.37 9.95
CA ARG A 71 -4.03 -9.97 10.61
C ARG A 71 -4.14 -11.46 10.34
N LEU A 72 -3.89 -11.93 9.11
CA LEU A 72 -3.94 -13.36 8.79
C LEU A 72 -2.78 -14.12 9.44
N LEU A 73 -1.58 -13.52 9.46
CA LEU A 73 -0.43 -14.08 10.17
C LEU A 73 -0.71 -14.18 11.68
N HIS A 74 -1.28 -13.13 12.26
CA HIS A 74 -1.65 -13.11 13.67
C HIS A 74 -2.70 -14.17 14.00
N ALA A 75 -3.71 -14.34 13.18
CA ALA A 75 -4.70 -15.40 13.32
C ALA A 75 -4.09 -16.81 13.24
N SER A 76 -2.93 -16.97 12.64
CA SER A 76 -2.16 -18.22 12.60
C SER A 76 -1.22 -18.42 13.80
N GLY A 77 -1.25 -17.50 14.78
CA GLY A 77 -0.47 -17.59 16.02
C GLY A 77 0.83 -16.79 16.05
N VAL A 78 1.07 -15.89 15.08
CA VAL A 78 2.25 -14.99 15.11
C VAL A 78 1.91 -13.75 15.94
N GLY A 79 2.79 -13.34 16.85
CA GLY A 79 2.65 -12.11 17.62
C GLY A 79 2.71 -10.87 16.72
N LEU A 80 1.90 -9.84 17.00
CA LEU A 80 1.95 -8.60 16.25
C LEU A 80 3.29 -7.87 16.41
N ASP A 81 3.88 -7.96 17.58
CA ASP A 81 5.24 -7.47 17.89
C ASP A 81 6.31 -8.17 17.05
N GLU A 82 6.16 -9.47 16.81
CA GLU A 82 7.04 -10.25 15.94
C GLU A 82 6.92 -9.88 14.45
N LEU A 83 5.86 -9.17 14.07
CA LEU A 83 5.61 -8.64 12.72
C LEU A 83 6.00 -7.16 12.57
N GLY A 84 6.51 -6.53 13.63
CA GLY A 84 6.88 -5.12 13.64
C GLY A 84 5.68 -4.17 13.71
N VAL A 85 4.49 -4.67 14.04
CA VAL A 85 3.27 -3.87 14.15
C VAL A 85 3.32 -3.01 15.42
N GLY A 86 2.84 -1.76 15.34
CA GLY A 86 2.82 -0.84 16.46
C GLY A 86 4.19 -0.24 16.82
N GLY A 87 5.16 -0.29 15.91
CA GLY A 87 6.50 0.27 16.10
C GLY A 87 7.45 -0.62 16.91
N SER A 88 7.09 -1.89 17.10
CA SER A 88 8.01 -2.86 17.69
C SER A 88 9.22 -3.12 16.78
N ALA A 89 10.41 -3.23 17.36
CA ALA A 89 11.63 -3.53 16.62
C ALA A 89 11.70 -5.01 16.27
N ALA A 90 11.13 -5.39 15.12
CA ALA A 90 11.26 -6.73 14.57
C ALA A 90 12.33 -6.76 13.46
N ASP A 91 13.10 -7.85 13.42
CA ASP A 91 14.04 -8.08 12.32
C ASP A 91 13.26 -8.32 11.01
N PRO A 92 13.42 -7.47 9.98
CA PRO A 92 12.66 -7.59 8.72
C PRO A 92 12.81 -8.96 8.05
N ARG A 93 14.01 -9.57 8.12
CA ARG A 93 14.23 -10.90 7.57
C ARG A 93 13.47 -12.00 8.33
N GLN A 94 13.34 -11.87 9.64
CA GLN A 94 12.53 -12.79 10.44
C GLN A 94 11.04 -12.62 10.16
N VAL A 95 10.56 -11.38 10.02
CA VAL A 95 9.18 -11.09 9.60
C VAL A 95 8.89 -11.77 8.26
N TRP A 96 9.78 -11.60 7.29
CA TRP A 96 9.67 -12.22 5.97
C TRP A 96 9.66 -13.75 6.02
N ARG A 97 10.55 -14.38 6.81
CA ARG A 97 10.58 -15.85 6.98
C ARG A 97 9.27 -16.37 7.55
N ARG A 98 8.69 -15.71 8.57
CA ARG A 98 7.39 -16.07 9.14
C ARG A 98 6.27 -16.00 8.11
N PHE A 99 6.30 -14.97 7.28
CA PHE A 99 5.36 -14.81 6.18
C PHE A 99 5.52 -15.93 5.13
N ALA A 100 6.74 -16.17 4.66
CA ALA A 100 7.03 -17.18 3.64
C ALA A 100 6.67 -18.60 4.11
N GLU A 101 6.92 -18.94 5.38
CA GLU A 101 6.52 -20.19 5.99
C GLU A 101 4.99 -20.38 5.98
N ARG A 102 4.25 -19.29 6.15
CA ARG A 102 2.79 -19.27 6.21
C ARG A 102 2.13 -18.88 4.88
N TRP A 103 2.91 -18.74 3.84
CA TRP A 103 2.39 -18.37 2.52
C TRP A 103 1.18 -19.20 2.04
N PRO A 104 1.11 -20.54 2.29
CA PRO A 104 -0.06 -21.32 1.93
C PRO A 104 -1.39 -20.82 2.51
N LEU A 105 -1.40 -20.10 3.64
CA LEU A 105 -2.61 -19.53 4.24
C LEU A 105 -3.25 -18.45 3.37
N PHE A 106 -2.48 -17.84 2.48
CA PHE A 106 -2.95 -16.80 1.57
C PHE A 106 -3.63 -17.36 0.31
N ALA A 107 -3.62 -18.69 0.12
CA ALA A 107 -4.25 -19.31 -1.04
C ALA A 107 -5.75 -18.97 -1.11
N GLY A 108 -6.20 -18.48 -2.28
CA GLY A 108 -7.58 -18.10 -2.49
C GLY A 108 -8.02 -16.77 -1.88
N THR A 109 -7.09 -16.02 -1.27
CA THR A 109 -7.37 -14.67 -0.75
C THR A 109 -6.97 -13.60 -1.77
N ALA A 110 -7.59 -12.41 -1.68
CA ALA A 110 -7.20 -11.25 -2.48
C ALA A 110 -5.73 -10.85 -2.23
N SER A 111 -5.29 -10.84 -0.96
CA SER A 111 -3.90 -10.54 -0.60
C SER A 111 -2.91 -11.53 -1.22
N GLY A 112 -3.22 -12.83 -1.20
CA GLY A 112 -2.40 -13.86 -1.85
C GLY A 112 -2.28 -13.63 -3.35
N TYR A 113 -3.37 -13.20 -3.98
CA TYR A 113 -3.36 -12.85 -5.39
C TYR A 113 -2.47 -11.62 -5.67
N TRP A 114 -2.70 -10.50 -4.98
CA TRP A 114 -1.94 -9.26 -5.18
C TRP A 114 -0.45 -9.44 -4.93
N ILE A 115 -0.10 -10.05 -3.80
CA ILE A 115 1.31 -10.28 -3.48
C ILE A 115 1.96 -11.19 -4.52
N SER A 116 1.29 -12.25 -4.95
CA SER A 116 1.81 -13.12 -6.01
C SER A 116 2.10 -12.37 -7.31
N GLU A 117 1.20 -11.45 -7.71
CA GLU A 117 1.41 -10.63 -8.91
C GLU A 117 2.57 -9.66 -8.72
N SER A 118 2.65 -9.02 -7.55
CA SER A 118 3.75 -8.10 -7.21
C SER A 118 5.09 -8.83 -7.21
N LEU A 119 5.16 -10.01 -6.59
CA LEU A 119 6.38 -10.81 -6.56
C LEU A 119 6.87 -11.19 -7.95
N GLN A 120 5.98 -11.63 -8.83
CA GLN A 120 6.36 -12.12 -10.17
C GLN A 120 6.59 -11.00 -11.18
N ASN A 121 5.68 -10.01 -11.23
CA ASN A 121 5.65 -9.04 -12.33
C ASN A 121 6.35 -7.72 -12.00
N VAL A 122 6.57 -7.44 -10.72
CA VAL A 122 7.23 -6.20 -10.27
C VAL A 122 8.60 -6.48 -9.70
N LEU A 123 8.71 -7.50 -8.84
CA LEU A 123 9.91 -7.80 -8.04
C LEU A 123 10.74 -8.98 -8.60
N ASP A 124 10.36 -9.53 -9.73
CA ASP A 124 11.07 -10.60 -10.46
C ASP A 124 11.43 -11.83 -9.58
N VAL A 125 10.55 -12.17 -8.64
CA VAL A 125 10.68 -13.37 -7.82
C VAL A 125 10.18 -14.56 -8.62
N THR A 126 11.09 -15.43 -9.02
CA THR A 126 10.82 -16.58 -9.90
C THR A 126 10.69 -17.90 -9.16
N VAL A 127 11.05 -17.94 -7.88
CA VAL A 127 10.92 -19.14 -7.05
C VAL A 127 9.56 -19.17 -6.33
N PRO A 128 8.94 -20.34 -6.15
CA PRO A 128 7.76 -20.47 -5.32
C PRO A 128 8.08 -20.06 -3.89
N LEU A 129 7.27 -19.16 -3.31
CA LEU A 129 7.48 -18.72 -1.93
C LEU A 129 7.15 -19.82 -0.93
N SER A 130 8.10 -20.12 -0.06
CA SER A 130 8.00 -21.14 0.98
C SER A 130 9.06 -20.91 2.07
N ALA A 131 9.00 -21.64 3.18
CA ALA A 131 10.06 -21.62 4.19
C ALA A 131 11.45 -21.94 3.61
N ALA A 132 11.54 -22.84 2.62
CA ALA A 132 12.82 -23.24 2.01
C ALA A 132 13.42 -22.19 1.06
N THR A 133 12.59 -21.32 0.49
CA THR A 133 12.98 -20.30 -0.50
C THR A 133 12.88 -18.88 0.06
N ALA A 134 12.56 -18.73 1.33
CA ALA A 134 12.32 -17.44 1.97
C ALA A 134 13.50 -16.48 1.81
N ASP A 135 14.71 -16.93 2.12
CA ASP A 135 15.90 -16.09 2.07
C ASP A 135 16.29 -15.73 0.64
N GLU A 136 16.22 -16.68 -0.30
CA GLU A 136 16.46 -16.43 -1.71
C GLU A 136 15.51 -15.37 -2.27
N ALA A 137 14.21 -15.48 -1.93
CA ALA A 137 13.22 -14.49 -2.34
C ALA A 137 13.46 -13.12 -1.69
N TYR A 138 13.82 -13.10 -0.40
CA TYR A 138 14.17 -11.86 0.30
C TYR A 138 15.34 -11.14 -0.36
N ASP A 139 16.44 -11.84 -0.59
CA ASP A 139 17.65 -11.27 -1.16
C ASP A 139 17.36 -10.75 -2.58
N ARG A 140 16.62 -11.52 -3.38
CA ARG A 140 16.21 -11.09 -4.72
C ARG A 140 15.40 -9.79 -4.69
N ILE A 141 14.41 -9.68 -3.78
CA ILE A 141 13.60 -8.47 -3.64
C ILE A 141 14.48 -7.30 -3.15
N ALA A 142 15.32 -7.51 -2.15
CA ALA A 142 16.19 -6.47 -1.62
C ALA A 142 17.12 -5.90 -2.70
N ASP A 143 17.70 -6.76 -3.54
CA ASP A 143 18.51 -6.34 -4.70
C ASP A 143 17.70 -5.50 -5.69
N GLN A 144 16.46 -5.89 -5.97
CA GLN A 144 15.57 -5.13 -6.86
C GLN A 144 15.21 -3.77 -6.26
N LEU A 145 14.86 -3.71 -4.95
CA LEU A 145 14.49 -2.46 -4.27
C LEU A 145 15.65 -1.45 -4.23
N ALA A 146 16.88 -1.90 -4.36
CA ALA A 146 18.05 -1.02 -4.44
C ALA A 146 18.19 -0.33 -5.81
N THR A 147 17.45 -0.77 -6.83
CA THR A 147 17.55 -0.23 -8.19
C THR A 147 16.70 1.04 -8.37
N PRO A 148 17.11 1.96 -9.28
CA PRO A 148 16.33 3.16 -9.56
C PRO A 148 14.93 2.88 -10.11
N GLU A 149 14.74 1.76 -10.83
CA GLU A 149 13.49 1.34 -11.48
C GLU A 149 12.39 0.99 -10.49
N LEU A 150 12.75 0.71 -9.23
CA LEU A 150 11.80 0.42 -8.14
C LEU A 150 11.67 1.54 -7.12
N ARG A 151 12.15 2.74 -7.41
CA ARG A 151 11.86 3.92 -6.60
C ARG A 151 10.40 4.33 -6.75
N PRO A 152 9.82 5.02 -5.77
CA PRO A 152 8.41 5.42 -5.78
C PRO A 152 7.96 6.13 -7.05
N ARG A 153 8.73 7.11 -7.55
CA ARG A 153 8.39 7.87 -8.78
C ARG A 153 8.48 6.98 -10.03
N ALA A 154 9.50 6.12 -10.11
CA ALA A 154 9.64 5.19 -11.22
C ALA A 154 8.48 4.17 -11.26
N LEU A 155 8.02 3.69 -10.10
CA LEU A 155 6.84 2.84 -10.00
C LEU A 155 5.54 3.57 -10.36
N PHE A 156 5.39 4.83 -9.94
CA PHE A 156 4.26 5.67 -10.31
C PHE A 156 4.11 5.77 -11.84
N GLU A 157 5.22 6.08 -12.52
CA GLU A 157 5.27 6.16 -13.98
C GLU A 157 5.06 4.79 -14.64
N ARG A 158 5.78 3.75 -14.17
CA ARG A 158 5.69 2.38 -14.70
C ARG A 158 4.29 1.81 -14.66
N PHE A 159 3.51 2.13 -13.62
CA PHE A 159 2.13 1.67 -13.48
C PHE A 159 1.12 2.54 -14.25
N GLY A 160 1.57 3.58 -14.92
CA GLY A 160 0.70 4.49 -15.67
C GLY A 160 -0.30 5.21 -14.77
N ILE A 161 0.11 5.60 -13.57
CA ILE A 161 -0.76 6.31 -12.63
C ILE A 161 -0.88 7.76 -13.11
N GLU A 162 -2.10 8.19 -13.41
CA GLU A 162 -2.41 9.59 -13.75
C GLU A 162 -2.77 10.40 -12.50
N VAL A 163 -3.56 9.81 -11.62
CA VAL A 163 -3.99 10.44 -10.36
C VAL A 163 -3.83 9.47 -9.22
N LEU A 164 -3.20 9.91 -8.14
CA LEU A 164 -3.10 9.21 -6.86
C LEU A 164 -3.68 10.09 -5.76
N ALA A 165 -4.71 9.61 -5.08
CA ALA A 165 -5.21 10.23 -3.86
C ALA A 165 -4.52 9.60 -2.64
N THR A 166 -3.91 10.44 -1.81
CA THR A 166 -3.31 10.08 -0.53
C THR A 166 -4.35 10.09 0.60
N THR A 167 -3.96 9.88 1.83
CA THR A 167 -4.84 10.01 3.00
C THR A 167 -4.17 10.91 4.02
N ASP A 168 -4.72 12.11 4.22
CA ASP A 168 -4.04 13.21 4.88
C ASP A 168 -4.83 13.71 6.09
N ASP A 169 -4.10 14.13 7.11
CA ASP A 169 -4.69 14.73 8.29
C ASP A 169 -5.30 16.08 7.97
N PRO A 170 -6.45 16.43 8.54
CA PRO A 170 -7.05 17.77 8.39
C PRO A 170 -6.12 18.94 8.67
N LEU A 171 -5.18 18.80 9.59
CA LEU A 171 -4.20 19.83 9.94
C LEU A 171 -2.83 19.65 9.27
N ASP A 172 -2.76 18.81 8.25
CA ASP A 172 -1.57 18.70 7.42
C ASP A 172 -1.36 20.00 6.61
N ASP A 173 -0.13 20.46 6.51
CA ASP A 173 0.21 21.67 5.74
C ASP A 173 0.25 21.42 4.22
N LEU A 174 0.13 20.16 3.80
CA LEU A 174 0.17 19.71 2.41
C LEU A 174 1.42 20.17 1.63
N ALA A 175 2.50 20.48 2.34
CA ALA A 175 3.75 20.97 1.74
C ALA A 175 4.31 19.97 0.72
N GLY A 176 4.21 18.68 1.00
CA GLY A 176 4.61 17.62 0.07
C GLY A 176 3.83 17.63 -1.24
N HIS A 177 2.50 17.79 -1.17
CA HIS A 177 1.63 17.91 -2.36
C HIS A 177 1.96 19.16 -3.17
N ALA A 178 2.15 20.29 -2.50
CA ALA A 178 2.53 21.55 -3.16
C ALA A 178 3.88 21.43 -3.86
N ALA A 179 4.88 20.78 -3.23
CA ALA A 179 6.19 20.55 -3.82
C ALA A 179 6.11 19.67 -5.08
N LEU A 180 5.39 18.54 -5.02
CA LEU A 180 5.19 17.67 -6.19
C LEU A 180 4.47 18.38 -7.34
N ALA A 181 3.44 19.16 -7.02
CA ALA A 181 2.71 19.93 -8.01
C ALA A 181 3.59 21.00 -8.68
N ALA A 182 4.44 21.67 -7.91
CA ALA A 182 5.36 22.68 -8.44
C ALA A 182 6.48 22.06 -9.30
N GLU A 183 6.96 20.89 -8.93
CA GLU A 183 8.00 20.15 -9.67
C GLU A 183 7.46 19.57 -10.99
N GLY A 184 6.21 19.10 -11.00
CA GLY A 184 5.60 18.45 -12.17
C GLY A 184 6.27 17.13 -12.58
N ALA A 185 6.99 16.48 -11.67
CA ALA A 185 7.80 15.29 -11.97
C ALA A 185 6.99 14.00 -12.05
N VAL A 186 5.79 13.98 -11.50
CA VAL A 186 4.86 12.85 -11.52
C VAL A 186 3.46 13.32 -11.92
N GLY A 187 2.53 12.38 -12.12
CA GLY A 187 1.12 12.73 -12.34
C GLY A 187 0.50 13.51 -11.16
N ARG A 188 -0.79 13.59 -11.11
CA ARG A 188 -1.50 14.36 -10.07
C ARG A 188 -1.54 13.58 -8.75
N VAL A 189 -0.92 14.11 -7.70
CA VAL A 189 -1.03 13.61 -6.33
C VAL A 189 -1.94 14.56 -5.55
N LEU A 190 -3.07 14.04 -5.07
CA LEU A 190 -4.12 14.84 -4.46
C LEU A 190 -4.35 14.40 -3.01
N PRO A 191 -4.47 15.34 -2.05
CA PRO A 191 -4.78 15.00 -0.69
C PRO A 191 -6.23 14.53 -0.56
N THR A 192 -6.47 13.56 0.32
CA THR A 192 -7.81 13.13 0.72
C THR A 192 -7.97 13.33 2.21
N PHE A 193 -8.97 14.10 2.56
CA PHE A 193 -9.33 14.39 3.93
C PHE A 193 -9.67 13.15 4.74
N ARG A 194 -8.95 12.96 5.85
CA ARG A 194 -9.15 11.84 6.76
C ARG A 194 -9.22 12.30 8.21
N PRO A 195 -10.43 12.57 8.74
CA PRO A 195 -10.61 13.15 10.06
C PRO A 195 -10.64 12.12 11.21
N ASP A 196 -10.19 10.90 11.04
CA ASP A 196 -10.36 9.79 11.98
C ASP A 196 -10.00 10.17 13.42
N ARG A 197 -8.86 10.82 13.63
CA ARG A 197 -8.40 11.23 14.98
C ARG A 197 -9.26 12.30 15.66
N TYR A 198 -10.18 12.90 14.91
CA TYR A 198 -11.10 13.92 15.40
C TYR A 198 -12.53 13.37 15.57
N LEU A 199 -12.78 12.11 15.19
CA LEU A 199 -14.12 11.51 15.20
C LEU A 199 -14.29 10.40 16.23
N ASP A 200 -13.21 9.87 16.77
CA ASP A 200 -13.25 8.79 17.77
C ASP A 200 -12.95 9.35 19.17
N PRO A 201 -13.99 9.60 20.01
CA PRO A 201 -13.78 10.15 21.34
C PRO A 201 -13.07 9.21 22.31
N ASP A 202 -13.01 7.92 22.00
CA ASP A 202 -12.33 6.91 22.82
C ASP A 202 -10.85 6.75 22.42
N ALA A 203 -10.43 7.35 21.31
CA ALA A 203 -9.05 7.32 20.87
C ALA A 203 -8.12 8.12 21.79
N ALA A 204 -6.94 7.58 22.05
CA ALA A 204 -5.92 8.27 22.83
C ALA A 204 -5.56 9.62 22.13
N GLY A 205 -5.63 10.72 22.89
CA GLY A 205 -5.31 12.05 22.38
C GLY A 205 -6.44 12.76 21.66
N PHE A 206 -7.66 12.21 21.63
CA PHE A 206 -8.81 12.84 20.97
C PHE A 206 -9.06 14.28 21.47
N ALA A 207 -9.12 14.50 22.77
CA ALA A 207 -9.36 15.84 23.33
C ALA A 207 -8.30 16.85 22.86
N GLN A 208 -7.04 16.50 22.92
CA GLN A 208 -5.92 17.33 22.47
C GLN A 208 -6.00 17.63 20.96
N ASN A 209 -6.37 16.62 20.16
CA ASN A 209 -6.55 16.82 18.72
C ASN A 209 -7.69 17.81 18.43
N VAL A 210 -8.83 17.68 19.12
CA VAL A 210 -9.96 18.61 18.98
C VAL A 210 -9.61 20.02 19.46
N GLU A 211 -8.91 20.15 20.59
CA GLU A 211 -8.43 21.45 21.07
C GLU A 211 -7.50 22.11 20.06
N ARG A 212 -6.56 21.36 19.49
CA ARG A 212 -5.66 21.82 18.44
C ARG A 212 -6.44 22.27 17.19
N LEU A 213 -7.38 21.44 16.72
CA LEU A 213 -8.21 21.74 15.57
C LEU A 213 -8.96 23.07 15.73
N VAL A 214 -9.62 23.24 16.88
CA VAL A 214 -10.38 24.46 17.21
C VAL A 214 -9.46 25.68 17.29
N ALA A 215 -8.28 25.53 17.91
CA ALA A 215 -7.32 26.62 18.06
C ALA A 215 -6.74 27.06 16.71
N GLU A 216 -6.30 26.13 15.85
CA GLU A 216 -5.69 26.43 14.55
C GLU A 216 -6.69 27.03 13.55
N THR A 217 -7.98 26.67 13.66
CA THR A 217 -9.04 27.25 12.82
C THR A 217 -9.64 28.53 13.38
N GLY A 218 -9.30 28.93 14.61
CA GLY A 218 -9.91 30.05 15.31
C GLY A 218 -11.39 29.87 15.61
N SER A 219 -11.88 28.64 15.63
CA SER A 219 -13.29 28.32 15.86
C SER A 219 -13.65 28.42 17.34
N PRO A 220 -14.91 28.74 17.71
CA PRO A 220 -15.31 28.75 19.12
C PRO A 220 -15.28 27.34 19.71
N GLY A 221 -14.92 27.21 20.99
CA GLY A 221 -14.85 25.98 21.77
C GLY A 221 -16.21 25.34 22.09
N THR A 222 -17.08 25.23 21.09
CA THR A 222 -18.40 24.62 21.16
C THR A 222 -18.50 23.47 20.15
N PHE A 223 -19.51 22.61 20.31
CA PHE A 223 -19.74 21.54 19.31
C PHE A 223 -19.98 22.10 17.90
N ALA A 224 -20.71 23.19 17.77
CA ALA A 224 -20.90 23.86 16.49
C ALA A 224 -19.57 24.42 15.94
N GLY A 225 -18.71 24.96 16.80
CA GLY A 225 -17.36 25.41 16.42
C GLY A 225 -16.46 24.26 15.99
N TYR A 226 -16.52 23.13 16.67
CA TYR A 226 -15.82 21.92 16.24
C TYR A 226 -16.25 21.43 14.84
N LEU A 227 -17.57 21.38 14.58
CA LEU A 227 -18.07 21.02 13.24
C LEU A 227 -17.63 22.03 12.17
N ALA A 228 -17.67 23.34 12.52
CA ALA A 228 -17.19 24.39 11.62
C ALA A 228 -15.67 24.23 11.36
N ALA A 229 -14.88 23.95 12.38
CA ALA A 229 -13.45 23.70 12.26
C ALA A 229 -13.14 22.55 11.29
N LEU A 230 -13.81 21.43 11.42
CA LEU A 230 -13.68 20.31 10.48
C LEU A 230 -14.06 20.68 9.04
N SER A 231 -15.02 21.58 8.86
CA SER A 231 -15.45 22.00 7.52
C SER A 231 -14.51 23.00 6.85
N LEU A 232 -13.79 23.81 7.63
CA LEU A 232 -12.87 24.85 7.09
C LEU A 232 -11.62 24.29 6.44
N ILE A 233 -11.23 23.07 6.82
CA ILE A 233 -10.00 22.43 6.34
C ILE A 233 -10.16 21.85 4.91
N HIS A 234 -11.36 21.87 4.37
CA HIS A 234 -11.67 21.39 3.01
C HIS A 234 -11.62 22.48 1.94
N ILE A 235 -11.40 23.71 2.33
CA ILE A 235 -11.41 24.86 1.44
C ILE A 235 -10.00 25.44 1.31
#